data_8bc80ed348a76d7c400ed48c6aceee0a
#
_entry.id   8bc80ed348a76d7c400ed48c6aceee0a
#
_cell.length_a   1.000
_cell.length_b   1.000
_cell.length_c   1.000
_cell.angle_alpha   90.00
_cell.angle_beta   90.00
_cell.angle_gamma   90.00
#
_symmetry.space_group_name_H-M   'P 1'
#
loop_
_entity.id
_entity.type
_entity.pdbx_description
1 polymer ?
#
loop_
_entity_poly.entity_id
_entity_poly.type
_entity_poly.pdbx_seq_one_letter_code
_entity_poly.pdbx_strand_id
1 'polypeptide(L)'
;MRIYRDKEDLKNEIRQSFEKYNSEFDTIPEALKDKRVAGVDRTPAENLAYQAGWTTLLLSWEADEQHGVEVKTPSEQFRWNQLGNLYQWFTDTYAHLSLAELKGKLCENIVAIQTMIDSMSEEELFQPHMRRWADDATKTAVWEVYKFIHVNTVASFGTFRTKIRKRKKAAL
;
A
#
# COMPACT_ATOMS: atom_id res chain seq x y z
N MET A 1 -10.35 9.27 10.42
CA MET A 1 -10.16 8.01 9.65
C MET A 1 -11.46 7.23 9.59
N ARG A 2 -11.71 6.56 8.48
CA ARG A 2 -12.92 5.77 8.30
C ARG A 2 -13.04 4.67 9.35
N ILE A 3 -14.25 4.46 9.86
CA ILE A 3 -14.61 3.36 10.76
C ILE A 3 -15.32 2.28 9.93
N TYR A 4 -14.92 1.04 10.13
CA TYR A 4 -15.50 -0.13 9.46
C TYR A 4 -16.43 -0.87 10.41
N ARG A 5 -17.54 -1.38 9.88
CA ARG A 5 -18.53 -2.13 10.68
C ARG A 5 -18.00 -3.49 11.12
N ASP A 6 -17.28 -4.15 10.22
CA ASP A 6 -16.75 -5.51 10.41
C ASP A 6 -15.65 -5.80 9.39
N LYS A 7 -15.15 -7.00 9.44
CA LYS A 7 -14.11 -7.51 8.55
C LYS A 7 -14.54 -7.45 7.07
N GLU A 8 -15.77 -7.81 6.77
CA GLU A 8 -16.28 -7.83 5.39
C GLU A 8 -16.40 -6.42 4.81
N ASP A 9 -16.79 -5.44 5.64
CA ASP A 9 -16.84 -4.03 5.22
C ASP A 9 -15.44 -3.53 4.82
N LEU A 10 -14.43 -3.85 5.62
CA LEU A 10 -13.03 -3.51 5.30
C LEU A 10 -12.57 -4.18 3.99
N LYS A 11 -12.80 -5.48 3.86
CA LYS A 11 -12.41 -6.24 2.67
C LYS A 11 -13.07 -5.71 1.40
N ASN A 12 -14.37 -5.41 1.46
CA ASN A 12 -15.11 -4.86 0.33
C ASN A 12 -14.58 -3.50 -0.09
N GLU A 13 -14.27 -2.64 0.86
CA GLU A 13 -13.74 -1.30 0.55
C GLU A 13 -12.33 -1.38 -0.07
N ILE A 14 -11.50 -2.27 0.44
CA ILE A 14 -10.17 -2.52 -0.15
C ILE A 14 -10.33 -2.95 -1.62
N ARG A 15 -11.19 -3.92 -1.89
CA ARG A 15 -11.40 -4.42 -3.25
C ARG A 15 -11.90 -3.34 -4.18
N GLN A 16 -12.91 -2.58 -3.78
CA GLN A 16 -13.49 -1.52 -4.60
C GLN A 16 -12.49 -0.41 -4.87
N SER A 17 -11.76 0.03 -3.85
CA SER A 17 -10.73 1.07 -3.98
C SER A 17 -9.60 0.61 -4.90
N PHE A 18 -9.19 -0.63 -4.75
CA PHE A 18 -8.14 -1.22 -5.59
C PHE A 18 -8.59 -1.31 -7.06
N GLU A 19 -9.78 -1.80 -7.34
CA GLU A 19 -10.30 -1.90 -8.70
C GLU A 19 -10.36 -0.54 -9.39
N LYS A 20 -10.83 0.48 -8.70
CA LYS A 20 -10.89 1.85 -9.22
C LYS A 20 -9.49 2.40 -9.50
N TYR A 21 -8.55 2.19 -8.60
CA TYR A 21 -7.17 2.63 -8.77
C TYR A 21 -6.50 1.87 -9.93
N ASN A 22 -6.56 0.56 -9.89
CA ASN A 22 -5.86 -0.30 -10.85
C ASN A 22 -6.34 -0.07 -12.29
N SER A 23 -7.64 0.14 -12.49
CA SER A 23 -8.22 0.37 -13.82
C SER A 23 -7.74 1.67 -14.47
N GLU A 24 -7.28 2.64 -13.70
CA GLU A 24 -6.75 3.89 -14.26
C GLU A 24 -5.52 3.66 -15.15
N PHE A 25 -4.78 2.60 -14.92
CA PHE A 25 -3.58 2.27 -15.69
C PHE A 25 -3.87 1.56 -17.01
N ASP A 26 -5.09 1.09 -17.23
CA ASP A 26 -5.48 0.38 -18.45
C ASP A 26 -5.34 1.23 -19.72
N THR A 27 -5.46 2.56 -19.58
CA THR A 27 -5.35 3.51 -20.69
C THR A 27 -3.96 4.14 -20.81
N ILE A 28 -2.99 3.72 -20.00
CA ILE A 28 -1.62 4.25 -20.06
C ILE A 28 -0.76 3.29 -20.89
N PRO A 29 -0.20 3.74 -22.03
CA PRO A 29 0.71 2.92 -22.81
C PRO A 29 1.97 2.56 -22.02
N GLU A 30 2.46 1.33 -22.18
CA GLU A 30 3.70 0.86 -21.56
C GLU A 30 4.89 1.79 -21.86
N ALA A 31 4.94 2.33 -23.08
CA ALA A 31 6.00 3.26 -23.50
C ALA A 31 6.06 4.54 -22.65
N LEU A 32 4.98 4.88 -21.96
CA LEU A 32 4.88 6.09 -21.14
C LEU A 32 5.05 5.84 -19.64
N LYS A 33 5.38 4.62 -19.25
CA LYS A 33 5.44 4.26 -17.81
C LYS A 33 6.43 5.10 -17.01
N ASP A 34 7.54 5.54 -17.63
CA ASP A 34 8.60 6.31 -16.99
C ASP A 34 8.62 7.78 -17.39
N LYS A 35 7.65 8.22 -18.18
CA LYS A 35 7.58 9.61 -18.65
C LYS A 35 7.06 10.53 -17.55
N ARG A 36 7.88 11.52 -17.18
CA ARG A 36 7.46 12.57 -16.24
C ARG A 36 6.56 13.60 -16.90
N VAL A 37 5.62 14.10 -16.13
CA VAL A 37 4.69 15.15 -16.56
C VAL A 37 4.78 16.28 -15.54
N ALA A 38 4.86 17.51 -16.01
CA ALA A 38 4.93 18.70 -15.15
C ALA A 38 3.71 18.78 -14.20
N GLY A 39 3.97 19.09 -12.95
CA GLY A 39 2.93 19.21 -11.93
C GLY A 39 2.47 17.87 -11.34
N VAL A 40 3.06 16.76 -11.76
CA VAL A 40 2.78 15.43 -11.20
C VAL A 40 4.07 14.83 -10.67
N ASP A 41 4.08 14.47 -9.39
CA ASP A 41 5.30 14.11 -8.67
C ASP A 41 5.86 12.71 -9.01
N ARG A 42 5.05 11.81 -9.58
CA ARG A 42 5.45 10.43 -9.89
C ARG A 42 5.10 10.04 -11.32
N THR A 43 5.95 9.22 -11.91
CA THR A 43 5.63 8.51 -13.15
C THR A 43 4.60 7.40 -12.87
N PRO A 44 3.94 6.84 -13.89
CA PRO A 44 3.04 5.70 -13.67
C PRO A 44 3.73 4.52 -12.98
N ALA A 45 4.95 4.18 -13.37
CA ALA A 45 5.71 3.11 -12.74
C ALA A 45 6.03 3.43 -11.29
N GLU A 46 6.45 4.64 -10.97
CA GLU A 46 6.72 5.08 -9.60
C GLU A 46 5.45 5.08 -8.73
N ASN A 47 4.32 5.45 -9.30
CA ASN A 47 3.03 5.43 -8.62
C ASN A 47 2.67 4.00 -8.17
N LEU A 48 2.78 3.03 -9.08
CA LEU A 48 2.54 1.61 -8.76
C LEU A 48 3.61 1.03 -7.82
N ALA A 49 4.88 1.41 -8.02
CA ALA A 49 5.98 0.95 -7.17
C ALA A 49 5.79 1.35 -5.70
N TYR A 50 5.27 2.54 -5.45
CA TYR A 50 4.94 3.01 -4.10
C TYR A 50 3.90 2.10 -3.44
N GLN A 51 2.85 1.74 -4.17
CA GLN A 51 1.81 0.85 -3.64
C GLN A 51 2.34 -0.57 -3.40
N ALA A 52 3.11 -1.09 -4.34
CA ALA A 52 3.74 -2.42 -4.20
C ALA A 52 4.68 -2.45 -2.99
N GLY A 53 5.44 -1.39 -2.77
CA GLY A 53 6.36 -1.28 -1.65
C GLY A 53 5.65 -1.33 -0.30
N TRP A 54 4.69 -0.46 -0.08
CA TRP A 54 3.97 -0.41 1.20
C TRP A 54 3.15 -1.67 1.47
N THR A 55 2.47 -2.21 0.47
CA THR A 55 1.69 -3.43 0.67
C THR A 55 2.57 -4.64 0.95
N THR A 56 3.75 -4.71 0.34
CA THR A 56 4.73 -5.75 0.65
C THR A 56 5.24 -5.63 2.09
N LEU A 57 5.55 -4.41 2.55
CA LEU A 57 5.98 -4.19 3.93
C LEU A 57 4.89 -4.56 4.94
N LEU A 58 3.66 -4.13 4.71
CA LEU A 58 2.52 -4.47 5.57
C LEU A 58 2.39 -5.99 5.75
N LEU A 59 2.45 -6.72 4.65
CA LEU A 59 2.39 -8.19 4.67
C LEU A 59 3.58 -8.79 5.43
N SER A 60 4.77 -8.22 5.27
CA SER A 60 5.98 -8.71 5.96
C SER A 60 5.90 -8.47 7.46
N TRP A 61 5.36 -7.35 7.92
CA TRP A 61 5.21 -7.08 9.35
C TRP A 61 4.37 -8.17 10.02
N GLU A 62 3.24 -8.48 9.44
CA GLU A 62 2.34 -9.50 10.00
C GLU A 62 2.97 -10.90 9.94
N ALA A 63 3.52 -11.27 8.79
CA ALA A 63 4.13 -12.59 8.61
C ALA A 63 5.31 -12.80 9.57
N ASP A 64 6.19 -11.82 9.70
CA ASP A 64 7.37 -11.92 10.56
C ASP A 64 6.97 -12.03 12.03
N GLU A 65 6.01 -11.24 12.49
CA GLU A 65 5.56 -11.35 13.87
C GLU A 65 4.92 -12.71 14.16
N GLN A 66 4.12 -13.23 13.23
CA GLN A 66 3.51 -14.57 13.37
C GLN A 66 4.57 -15.69 13.42
N HIS A 67 5.73 -15.48 12.80
CA HIS A 67 6.85 -16.44 12.84
C HIS A 67 7.84 -16.18 13.97
N GLY A 68 7.53 -15.27 14.88
CA GLY A 68 8.40 -14.96 16.03
C GLY A 68 9.63 -14.14 15.69
N VAL A 69 9.68 -13.55 14.49
CA VAL A 69 10.75 -12.66 14.07
C VAL A 69 10.48 -11.24 14.57
N GLU A 70 11.49 -10.58 15.12
CA GLU A 70 11.37 -9.18 15.51
C GLU A 70 11.12 -8.30 14.28
N VAL A 71 10.05 -7.50 14.34
CA VAL A 71 9.66 -6.61 13.24
C VAL A 71 10.22 -5.22 13.47
N LYS A 72 10.90 -4.69 12.46
CA LYS A 72 11.37 -3.30 12.44
C LYS A 72 10.55 -2.53 11.41
N THR A 73 9.81 -1.53 11.88
CA THR A 73 9.01 -0.68 11.01
C THR A 73 9.73 0.65 10.72
N PRO A 74 9.54 1.25 9.55
CA PRO A 74 8.79 0.73 8.41
C PRO A 74 9.47 -0.43 7.69
N SER A 75 10.80 -0.59 7.82
CA SER A 75 11.56 -1.68 7.20
C SER A 75 12.83 -1.97 8.00
N GLU A 76 13.52 -3.05 7.65
CA GLU A 76 14.81 -3.41 8.24
C GLU A 76 15.88 -2.33 8.02
N GLN A 77 15.84 -1.65 6.88
CA GLN A 77 16.89 -0.74 6.44
C GLN A 77 16.59 0.73 6.71
N PHE A 78 15.32 1.12 6.79
CA PHE A 78 14.92 2.52 6.88
C PHE A 78 14.02 2.78 8.10
N ARG A 79 14.25 3.91 8.74
CA ARG A 79 13.44 4.38 9.88
C ARG A 79 12.34 5.33 9.41
N TRP A 80 11.37 5.62 10.27
CA TRP A 80 10.27 6.51 9.96
C TRP A 80 10.70 7.94 9.60
N ASN A 81 11.88 8.39 10.02
CA ASN A 81 12.43 9.68 9.61
C ASN A 81 13.24 9.62 8.31
N GLN A 82 13.21 8.50 7.62
CA GLN A 82 13.93 8.24 6.36
C GLN A 82 12.99 7.82 5.23
N LEU A 83 11.74 8.32 5.25
CA LEU A 83 10.72 7.91 4.28
C LEU A 83 11.11 8.26 2.83
N GLY A 84 11.79 9.38 2.62
CA GLY A 84 12.30 9.71 1.29
C GLY A 84 13.23 8.66 0.72
N ASN A 85 14.12 8.13 1.56
CA ASN A 85 15.04 7.04 1.18
C ASN A 85 14.26 5.74 0.92
N LEU A 86 13.26 5.46 1.74
CA LEU A 86 12.40 4.28 1.56
C LEU A 86 11.64 4.36 0.23
N TYR A 87 11.09 5.51 -0.12
CA TYR A 87 10.37 5.70 -1.39
C TYR A 87 11.30 5.55 -2.59
N GLN A 88 12.54 6.03 -2.48
CA GLN A 88 13.54 5.79 -3.51
C GLN A 88 13.86 4.30 -3.65
N TRP A 89 13.94 3.61 -2.53
CA TRP A 89 14.14 2.15 -2.53
C TRP A 89 12.97 1.42 -3.20
N PHE A 90 11.73 1.85 -2.99
CA PHE A 90 10.58 1.30 -3.72
C PHE A 90 10.73 1.50 -5.22
N THR A 91 11.11 2.70 -5.65
CA THR A 91 11.34 3.01 -7.05
C THR A 91 12.43 2.11 -7.64
N ASP A 92 13.58 2.02 -6.96
CA ASP A 92 14.71 1.22 -7.42
C ASP A 92 14.38 -0.27 -7.48
N THR A 93 13.53 -0.74 -6.58
CA THR A 93 13.17 -2.16 -6.48
C THR A 93 12.12 -2.57 -7.51
N TYR A 94 11.13 -1.72 -7.76
CA TYR A 94 9.94 -2.11 -8.51
C TYR A 94 9.73 -1.38 -9.83
N ALA A 95 10.14 -0.12 -9.97
CA ALA A 95 9.74 0.70 -11.12
C ALA A 95 10.34 0.24 -12.47
N HIS A 96 11.35 -0.63 -12.45
CA HIS A 96 11.90 -1.24 -13.67
C HIS A 96 10.96 -2.28 -14.29
N LEU A 97 10.00 -2.79 -13.54
CA LEU A 97 9.02 -3.75 -14.03
C LEU A 97 8.06 -3.07 -15.02
N SER A 98 7.47 -3.85 -15.90
CA SER A 98 6.40 -3.34 -16.79
C SER A 98 5.17 -2.94 -15.99
N LEU A 99 4.30 -2.12 -16.60
CA LEU A 99 3.01 -1.79 -15.97
C LEU A 99 2.19 -3.05 -15.68
N ALA A 100 2.19 -4.02 -16.60
CA ALA A 100 1.49 -5.29 -16.39
C ALA A 100 2.06 -6.05 -15.20
N GLU A 101 3.39 -6.12 -15.08
CA GLU A 101 4.05 -6.79 -13.95
C GLU A 101 3.79 -6.08 -12.63
N LEU A 102 3.85 -4.75 -12.62
CA LEU A 102 3.54 -3.95 -11.42
C LEU A 102 2.09 -4.13 -10.98
N LYS A 103 1.16 -4.09 -11.91
CA LYS A 103 -0.27 -4.34 -11.63
C LYS A 103 -0.48 -5.75 -11.08
N GLY A 104 0.20 -6.74 -11.67
CA GLY A 104 0.15 -8.12 -11.21
C GLY A 104 0.69 -8.29 -9.79
N LYS A 105 1.83 -7.69 -9.50
CA LYS A 105 2.43 -7.70 -8.15
C LYS A 105 1.49 -7.07 -7.13
N LEU A 106 0.91 -5.93 -7.44
CA LEU A 106 -0.03 -5.27 -6.55
C LEU A 106 -1.30 -6.11 -6.35
N CYS A 107 -1.83 -6.71 -7.41
CA CYS A 107 -2.97 -7.61 -7.33
C CYS A 107 -2.68 -8.80 -6.39
N GLU A 108 -1.52 -9.42 -6.51
CA GLU A 108 -1.07 -10.49 -5.61
C GLU A 108 -1.03 -10.02 -4.16
N ASN A 109 -0.50 -8.83 -3.92
CA ASN A 109 -0.44 -8.25 -2.58
C ASN A 109 -1.83 -8.00 -2.00
N ILE A 110 -2.77 -7.51 -2.81
CA ILE A 110 -4.15 -7.28 -2.35
C ILE A 110 -4.85 -8.60 -2.02
N VAL A 111 -4.67 -9.64 -2.83
CA VAL A 111 -5.18 -10.98 -2.52
C VAL A 111 -4.58 -11.49 -1.20
N ALA A 112 -3.28 -11.32 -1.00
CA ALA A 112 -2.60 -11.71 0.23
C ALA A 112 -3.11 -10.93 1.45
N ILE A 113 -3.39 -9.63 1.30
CA ILE A 113 -3.98 -8.81 2.38
C ILE A 113 -5.39 -9.30 2.71
N GLN A 114 -6.20 -9.64 1.71
CA GLN A 114 -7.52 -10.21 1.94
C GLN A 114 -7.44 -11.52 2.73
N THR A 115 -6.50 -12.38 2.37
CA THR A 115 -6.23 -13.63 3.08
C THR A 115 -5.76 -13.38 4.51
N MET A 116 -4.87 -12.40 4.70
CA MET A 116 -4.40 -11.98 6.04
C MET A 116 -5.58 -11.52 6.91
N ILE A 117 -6.46 -10.69 6.38
CA ILE A 117 -7.66 -10.23 7.08
C ILE A 117 -8.56 -11.42 7.44
N ASP A 118 -8.75 -12.37 6.54
CA ASP A 118 -9.56 -13.57 6.79
C ASP A 118 -8.99 -14.41 7.95
N SER A 119 -7.66 -14.46 8.10
CA SER A 119 -7.00 -15.20 9.16
C SER A 119 -7.02 -14.50 10.52
N MET A 120 -7.35 -13.22 10.55
CA MET A 120 -7.42 -12.42 11.79
C MET A 120 -8.85 -12.40 12.33
N SER A 121 -8.99 -12.43 13.67
CA SER A 121 -10.28 -12.21 14.30
C SER A 121 -10.70 -10.74 14.21
N GLU A 122 -11.99 -10.47 14.42
CA GLU A 122 -12.49 -9.09 14.54
C GLU A 122 -11.74 -8.33 15.63
N GLU A 123 -11.46 -8.98 16.75
CA GLU A 123 -10.71 -8.41 17.87
C GLU A 123 -9.28 -8.04 17.45
N GLU A 124 -8.59 -8.93 16.76
CA GLU A 124 -7.22 -8.67 16.28
C GLU A 124 -7.14 -7.48 15.33
N LEU A 125 -8.16 -7.28 14.50
CA LEU A 125 -8.23 -6.18 13.55
C LEU A 125 -8.61 -4.85 14.20
N PHE A 126 -9.59 -4.86 15.10
CA PHE A 126 -10.28 -3.63 15.51
C PHE A 126 -10.04 -3.22 16.97
N GLN A 127 -9.36 -4.03 17.77
CA GLN A 127 -8.95 -3.65 19.13
C GLN A 127 -7.49 -3.19 19.14
N PRO A 128 -7.13 -2.26 20.05
CA PRO A 128 -5.74 -1.81 20.18
C PRO A 128 -4.85 -2.89 20.80
N HIS A 129 -3.54 -2.75 20.58
CA HIS A 129 -2.50 -3.58 21.22
C HIS A 129 -2.55 -5.07 20.86
N MET A 130 -3.10 -5.41 19.69
CA MET A 130 -3.21 -6.81 19.26
C MET A 130 -1.99 -7.29 18.48
N ARG A 131 -1.13 -6.38 18.05
CA ARG A 131 0.15 -6.68 17.36
C ARG A 131 1.23 -5.74 17.85
N ARG A 132 2.38 -6.32 18.19
CA ARG A 132 3.54 -5.56 18.63
C ARG A 132 4.06 -4.64 17.50
N TRP A 133 4.09 -5.12 16.26
CA TRP A 133 4.53 -4.30 15.14
C TRP A 133 3.69 -3.02 14.99
N ALA A 134 2.40 -3.11 15.27
CA ALA A 134 1.50 -1.95 15.19
C ALA A 134 1.79 -0.95 16.31
N ASP A 135 2.02 -1.42 17.52
CA ASP A 135 2.35 -0.57 18.67
C ASP A 135 3.72 0.11 18.47
N ASP A 136 4.70 -0.64 17.98
CA ASP A 136 6.06 -0.13 17.76
C ASP A 136 6.14 0.86 16.59
N ALA A 137 5.18 0.82 15.67
CA ALA A 137 5.16 1.71 14.50
C ALA A 137 4.74 3.15 14.83
N THR A 138 4.18 3.39 16.00
CA THR A 138 3.75 4.72 16.45
C THR A 138 4.49 5.10 17.73
N LYS A 139 4.73 6.41 17.93
CA LYS A 139 5.40 6.89 19.16
C LYS A 139 4.42 7.10 20.30
N THR A 140 3.36 7.89 20.04
CA THR A 140 2.39 8.30 21.07
C THR A 140 0.97 7.88 20.73
N ALA A 141 0.65 7.75 19.44
CA ALA A 141 -0.66 7.31 18.99
C ALA A 141 -0.80 5.80 19.20
N VAL A 142 -2.02 5.37 19.51
CA VAL A 142 -2.37 3.96 19.56
C VAL A 142 -3.21 3.64 18.31
N TRP A 143 -2.67 2.76 17.47
CA TRP A 143 -3.33 2.38 16.24
C TRP A 143 -3.65 0.89 16.22
N GLU A 144 -4.89 0.58 15.96
CA GLU A 144 -5.36 -0.76 15.67
C GLU A 144 -4.82 -1.22 14.31
N VAL A 145 -4.71 -2.51 14.12
CA VAL A 145 -4.17 -3.09 12.87
C VAL A 145 -4.93 -2.59 11.63
N TYR A 146 -6.27 -2.50 11.71
CA TYR A 146 -7.07 -2.08 10.56
C TYR A 146 -6.69 -0.67 10.04
N LYS A 147 -6.19 0.20 10.91
CA LYS A 147 -5.76 1.55 10.50
C LYS A 147 -4.55 1.51 9.59
N PHE A 148 -3.58 0.63 9.89
CA PHE A 148 -2.42 0.41 9.01
C PHE A 148 -2.86 -0.18 7.67
N ILE A 149 -3.79 -1.11 7.68
CA ILE A 149 -4.34 -1.69 6.46
C ILE A 149 -5.04 -0.60 5.63
N HIS A 150 -5.88 0.20 6.27
CA HIS A 150 -6.62 1.27 5.62
C HIS A 150 -5.69 2.31 4.95
N VAL A 151 -4.70 2.81 5.68
CA VAL A 151 -3.81 3.85 5.15
C VAL A 151 -2.93 3.36 4.01
N ASN A 152 -2.60 2.07 4.00
CA ASN A 152 -1.76 1.46 2.97
C ASN A 152 -2.56 0.86 1.80
N THR A 153 -3.87 0.88 1.86
CA THR A 153 -4.76 0.40 0.78
C THR A 153 -5.77 1.48 0.40
N VAL A 154 -6.91 1.54 1.06
CA VAL A 154 -8.04 2.42 0.70
C VAL A 154 -7.62 3.88 0.57
N ALA A 155 -7.00 4.45 1.58
CA ALA A 155 -6.58 5.85 1.58
C ALA A 155 -5.50 6.11 0.52
N SER A 156 -4.52 5.23 0.41
CA SER A 156 -3.44 5.35 -0.56
C SER A 156 -3.97 5.24 -1.99
N PHE A 157 -4.82 4.26 -2.27
CA PHE A 157 -5.41 4.10 -3.60
C PHE A 157 -6.22 5.33 -4.01
N GLY A 158 -6.97 5.93 -3.09
CA GLY A 158 -7.72 7.15 -3.37
C GLY A 158 -6.83 8.32 -3.73
N THR A 159 -5.81 8.57 -2.93
CA THR A 159 -4.83 9.65 -3.14
C THR A 159 -4.07 9.46 -4.45
N PHE A 160 -3.55 8.27 -4.69
CA PHE A 160 -2.73 7.98 -5.87
C PHE A 160 -3.55 7.85 -7.15
N ARG A 161 -4.81 7.43 -7.05
CA ARG A 161 -5.75 7.52 -8.15
C ARG A 161 -5.94 8.96 -8.62
N THR A 162 -6.10 9.89 -7.69
CA THR A 162 -6.20 11.32 -8.02
C THR A 162 -4.97 11.81 -8.77
N LYS A 163 -3.77 11.40 -8.33
CA LYS A 163 -2.50 11.75 -8.99
C LYS A 163 -2.41 11.20 -10.42
N ILE A 164 -2.77 9.94 -10.63
CA ILE A 164 -2.70 9.34 -11.95
C ILE A 164 -3.74 9.94 -12.91
N ARG A 165 -4.92 10.28 -12.42
CA ARG A 165 -5.93 10.99 -13.21
C ARG A 165 -5.47 12.39 -13.60
N LYS A 166 -4.82 13.11 -12.70
CA LYS A 166 -4.21 14.42 -12.99
C LYS A 166 -3.18 14.29 -14.11
N ARG A 167 -2.34 13.26 -14.07
CA ARG A 167 -1.36 12.97 -15.11
C ARG A 167 -2.01 12.73 -16.46
N LYS A 168 -3.06 11.94 -16.51
CA LYS A 168 -3.79 11.66 -17.75
C LYS A 168 -4.32 12.93 -18.40
N LYS A 169 -4.87 13.84 -17.59
CA LYS A 169 -5.36 15.14 -18.09
C LYS A 169 -4.22 16.02 -18.63
N ALA A 170 -3.09 16.04 -17.93
CA ALA A 170 -1.93 16.85 -18.33
C ALA A 170 -1.21 16.31 -19.56
N ALA A 171 -1.38 15.03 -19.89
CA ALA A 171 -0.75 14.37 -21.03
C ALA A 171 -1.59 14.42 -22.31
N LEU A 172 -2.81 14.96 -22.27
CA LEU A 172 -3.70 15.09 -23.44
C LEU A 172 -3.32 16.28 -24.32
#